data_0774034de97179252902c1e0191e7a01
#
_entry.id   0774034de97179252902c1e0191e7a01
#
_cell.length_a   1.000
_cell.length_b   1.000
_cell.length_c   1.000
_cell.angle_alpha   90.00
_cell.angle_beta   90.00
_cell.angle_gamma   90.00
#
_symmetry.space_group_name_H-M   'P 1'
#
loop_
_entity.id
_entity.type
_entity.pdbx_description
1 polymer ?
#
loop_
_entity_poly.entity_id
_entity_poly.type
_entity_poly.pdbx_seq_one_letter_code
_entity_poly.pdbx_strand_id
1 'polypeptide(L)'
;MKKSMILVAVAIMAVVFALPAFSAISTPIVRLNLTKNYVITQEQLDQKLAEYKEVYGEDVDAATVLDAMVSDQLLAQAMERDGFVLTDDQKNELLAAQKASIEQQVGQSLTDEQFAALIAQNYEVDLEYYKEYLSQQYLVQNYVMNNKSEMFADDKIAPTTAEVESFYKKNKSSFIAPENVKLAHIYIKFGEDKDAALNKATDIANQIKNGKITFEKAVSTYSEDTDSISSGGDIGWLSISDTNTMSYMGENFFDKVFELDAGDVSGVIESLAGYHIVKVSVHNQPKFLELDDKTSPTETTTVRDYITSYLAQENANTVYQQAFMSLIADLKAQASIKYLTN
;
A
#
# COMPACT_ATOMS: atom_id res chain seq x y z
N MET A 1 -13.23 1.58 1.47
CA MET A 1 -12.47 0.66 0.59
C MET A 1 -11.17 0.31 1.29
N LYS A 2 -10.99 -0.94 1.71
CA LYS A 2 -9.67 -1.41 2.16
C LYS A 2 -8.70 -1.14 1.02
N LYS A 3 -7.74 -0.25 1.23
CA LYS A 3 -6.57 -0.11 0.36
C LYS A 3 -5.86 -1.46 0.45
N SER A 4 -6.13 -2.34 -0.51
CA SER A 4 -5.29 -3.49 -0.78
C SER A 4 -3.96 -2.89 -1.21
N MET A 5 -3.03 -2.76 -0.24
CA MET A 5 -1.63 -2.73 -0.57
C MET A 5 -1.37 -4.03 -1.33
N ILE A 6 -1.27 -3.93 -2.64
CA ILE A 6 -0.61 -4.94 -3.44
C ILE A 6 0.86 -4.81 -3.04
N LEU A 7 1.22 -5.48 -1.94
CA LEU A 7 2.56 -5.98 -1.79
C LEU A 7 2.72 -6.91 -2.99
N VAL A 8 3.46 -6.46 -4.02
CA VAL A 8 4.02 -7.37 -4.98
C VAL A 8 5.00 -8.20 -4.16
N ALA A 9 4.48 -9.27 -3.60
CA ALA A 9 5.29 -10.37 -3.17
C ALA A 9 5.90 -10.94 -4.44
N VAL A 10 7.02 -10.34 -4.88
CA VAL A 10 8.02 -11.13 -5.56
C VAL A 10 8.30 -12.21 -4.54
N ALA A 11 7.82 -13.42 -4.80
CA ALA A 11 8.14 -14.60 -4.03
C ALA A 11 9.62 -14.93 -4.27
N ILE A 12 10.49 -14.04 -3.78
CA ILE A 12 11.88 -14.39 -3.54
C ILE A 12 11.79 -15.16 -2.24
N MET A 13 11.77 -16.47 -2.39
CA MET A 13 11.74 -17.37 -1.26
C MET A 13 12.91 -17.08 -0.36
N ALA A 14 12.61 -16.92 0.91
CA ALA A 14 13.62 -16.75 1.93
C ALA A 14 14.58 -17.95 1.87
N VAL A 15 15.81 -17.70 1.48
CA VAL A 15 16.89 -18.66 1.64
C VAL A 15 17.18 -18.73 3.13
N VAL A 16 16.50 -19.64 3.81
CA VAL A 16 16.78 -19.92 5.22
C VAL A 16 18.04 -20.78 5.26
N PHE A 17 19.18 -20.17 5.56
CA PHE A 17 20.41 -20.89 5.89
C PHE A 17 20.36 -21.42 7.34
N ALA A 18 19.40 -22.24 7.66
CA ALA A 18 19.48 -23.07 8.85
C ALA A 18 19.57 -24.53 8.39
N LEU A 19 20.79 -25.00 8.18
CA LEU A 19 21.04 -26.44 8.04
C LEU A 19 21.00 -27.08 9.43
N PRO A 20 20.02 -27.93 9.76
CA PRO A 20 20.18 -28.81 10.90
C PRO A 20 21.38 -29.75 10.61
N ALA A 21 22.20 -29.95 11.59
CA ALA A 21 23.25 -30.96 11.52
C ALA A 21 22.61 -32.36 11.52
N PHE A 22 22.48 -32.97 10.36
CA PHE A 22 21.92 -34.32 10.23
C PHE A 22 23.00 -35.38 10.19
N SER A 23 22.85 -36.37 11.04
CA SER A 23 23.61 -37.62 11.07
C SER A 23 22.77 -38.77 10.47
N ALA A 24 22.22 -38.59 9.26
CA ALA A 24 21.63 -39.67 8.47
C ALA A 24 22.36 -39.73 7.13
N ILE A 25 22.41 -40.90 6.50
CA ILE A 25 22.97 -41.09 5.15
C ILE A 25 22.02 -40.39 4.18
N SER A 26 22.30 -39.13 3.91
CA SER A 26 21.50 -38.27 3.06
C SER A 26 21.89 -38.50 1.59
N THR A 27 20.94 -38.85 0.70
CA THR A 27 21.24 -39.16 -0.70
C THR A 27 21.50 -37.89 -1.50
N PRO A 28 22.73 -37.69 -2.03
CA PRO A 28 23.01 -36.52 -2.86
C PRO A 28 22.30 -36.63 -4.21
N ILE A 29 21.56 -35.56 -4.60
CA ILE A 29 20.84 -35.49 -5.89
C ILE A 29 21.40 -34.41 -6.82
N VAL A 30 22.04 -33.36 -6.30
CA VAL A 30 22.78 -32.37 -7.09
C VAL A 30 24.11 -32.06 -6.44
N ARG A 31 25.17 -31.97 -7.23
CA ARG A 31 26.43 -31.34 -6.86
C ARG A 31 26.61 -30.09 -7.70
N LEU A 32 26.86 -28.95 -7.04
CA LEU A 32 27.13 -27.70 -7.75
C LEU A 32 28.37 -27.03 -7.19
N ASN A 33 29.00 -26.23 -8.03
CA ASN A 33 30.16 -25.43 -7.70
C ASN A 33 30.17 -24.19 -8.58
N LEU A 34 30.07 -23.00 -7.97
CA LEU A 34 30.40 -21.73 -8.60
C LEU A 34 31.71 -21.20 -8.02
N THR A 35 31.79 -21.09 -6.70
CA THR A 35 33.00 -20.69 -5.95
C THR A 35 33.43 -21.75 -4.93
N LYS A 36 32.51 -22.55 -4.44
CA LYS A 36 32.70 -23.66 -3.51
C LYS A 36 31.77 -24.84 -3.81
N ASN A 37 32.22 -26.04 -3.47
CA ASN A 37 31.38 -27.23 -3.64
C ASN A 37 30.18 -27.18 -2.70
N TYR A 38 29.01 -27.50 -3.24
CA TYR A 38 27.79 -27.68 -2.48
C TYR A 38 27.03 -28.91 -2.98
N VAL A 39 26.31 -29.55 -2.07
CA VAL A 39 25.53 -30.74 -2.38
C VAL A 39 24.09 -30.52 -1.91
N ILE A 40 23.14 -30.69 -2.81
CA ILE A 40 21.71 -30.77 -2.48
C ILE A 40 21.36 -32.24 -2.34
N THR A 41 20.66 -32.58 -1.27
CA THR A 41 20.24 -33.94 -0.96
C THR A 41 18.75 -34.15 -1.17
N GLN A 42 18.31 -35.39 -1.33
CA GLN A 42 16.89 -35.72 -1.46
C GLN A 42 16.07 -35.22 -0.25
N GLU A 43 16.62 -35.40 0.93
CA GLU A 43 15.97 -34.97 2.17
C GLU A 43 15.71 -33.44 2.21
N GLN A 44 16.70 -32.65 1.77
CA GLN A 44 16.53 -31.20 1.65
C GLN A 44 15.46 -30.82 0.62
N LEU A 45 15.41 -31.53 -0.50
CA LEU A 45 14.37 -31.34 -1.51
C LEU A 45 12.98 -31.70 -0.95
N ASP A 46 12.86 -32.85 -0.28
CA ASP A 46 11.58 -33.29 0.28
C ASP A 46 11.04 -32.32 1.33
N GLN A 47 11.92 -31.82 2.19
CA GLN A 47 11.57 -30.79 3.17
C GLN A 47 11.12 -29.50 2.48
N LYS A 48 11.88 -29.02 1.49
CA LYS A 48 11.56 -27.76 0.80
C LYS A 48 10.30 -27.90 -0.03
N LEU A 49 10.06 -29.06 -0.65
CA LEU A 49 8.85 -29.35 -1.38
C LEU A 49 7.61 -29.33 -0.45
N ALA A 50 7.73 -29.85 0.78
CA ALA A 50 6.64 -29.77 1.76
C ALA A 50 6.31 -28.34 2.14
N GLU A 51 7.33 -27.51 2.42
CA GLU A 51 7.15 -26.08 2.69
C GLU A 51 6.44 -25.33 1.53
N TYR A 52 6.83 -25.65 0.28
CA TYR A 52 6.22 -25.06 -0.89
C TYR A 52 4.76 -25.48 -1.10
N LYS A 53 4.45 -26.74 -0.86
CA LYS A 53 3.08 -27.25 -0.95
C LYS A 53 2.16 -26.64 0.10
N GLU A 54 2.67 -26.37 1.28
CA GLU A 54 1.91 -25.67 2.32
C GLU A 54 1.50 -24.26 1.90
N VAL A 55 2.40 -23.54 1.20
CA VAL A 55 2.17 -22.16 0.76
C VAL A 55 1.43 -22.07 -0.58
N TYR A 56 1.77 -22.91 -1.55
CA TYR A 56 1.31 -22.80 -2.95
C TYR A 56 0.36 -23.91 -3.39
N GLY A 57 0.09 -24.89 -2.52
CA GLY A 57 -0.78 -26.03 -2.82
C GLY A 57 -0.05 -27.27 -3.32
N GLU A 58 -0.78 -28.38 -3.41
CA GLU A 58 -0.24 -29.71 -3.71
C GLU A 58 0.34 -29.88 -5.13
N ASP A 59 -0.03 -29.01 -6.06
CA ASP A 59 0.39 -29.11 -7.47
C ASP A 59 1.84 -28.63 -7.73
N VAL A 60 2.59 -28.28 -6.66
CA VAL A 60 3.99 -27.87 -6.78
C VAL A 60 4.87 -29.02 -7.24
N ASP A 61 5.59 -28.80 -8.36
CA ASP A 61 6.49 -29.77 -8.96
C ASP A 61 7.86 -29.79 -8.30
N ALA A 62 8.34 -30.98 -7.95
CA ALA A 62 9.64 -31.17 -7.30
C ALA A 62 10.82 -30.69 -8.15
N ALA A 63 10.74 -30.77 -9.48
CA ALA A 63 11.80 -30.28 -10.36
C ALA A 63 11.91 -28.75 -10.32
N THR A 64 10.77 -28.04 -10.21
CA THR A 64 10.72 -26.60 -10.03
C THR A 64 11.35 -26.18 -8.69
N VAL A 65 11.05 -26.90 -7.61
CA VAL A 65 11.66 -26.64 -6.30
C VAL A 65 13.17 -26.90 -6.31
N LEU A 66 13.59 -28.00 -6.96
CA LEU A 66 15.02 -28.30 -7.08
C LEU A 66 15.76 -27.23 -7.88
N ASP A 67 15.18 -26.74 -8.97
CA ASP A 67 15.78 -25.66 -9.78
C ASP A 67 15.88 -24.36 -9.00
N ALA A 68 14.88 -24.04 -8.18
CA ALA A 68 14.94 -22.92 -7.24
C ALA A 68 16.07 -23.09 -6.22
N MET A 69 16.19 -24.25 -5.59
CA MET A 69 17.28 -24.53 -4.62
C MET A 69 18.67 -24.40 -5.26
N VAL A 70 18.85 -24.84 -6.49
CA VAL A 70 20.11 -24.66 -7.25
C VAL A 70 20.35 -23.17 -7.49
N SER A 71 19.34 -22.44 -7.93
CA SER A 71 19.43 -21.00 -8.23
C SER A 71 19.77 -20.18 -6.98
N ASP A 72 19.12 -20.47 -5.86
CA ASP A 72 19.36 -19.81 -4.57
C ASP A 72 20.79 -20.03 -4.09
N GLN A 73 21.29 -21.27 -4.20
CA GLN A 73 22.65 -21.60 -3.78
C GLN A 73 23.71 -20.92 -4.66
N LEU A 74 23.47 -20.83 -5.98
CA LEU A 74 24.37 -20.13 -6.90
C LEU A 74 24.39 -18.63 -6.62
N LEU A 75 23.22 -18.05 -6.39
CA LEU A 75 23.07 -16.63 -6.05
C LEU A 75 23.80 -16.31 -4.73
N ALA A 76 23.63 -17.15 -3.71
CA ALA A 76 24.32 -17.00 -2.44
C ALA A 76 25.85 -17.04 -2.59
N GLN A 77 26.36 -18.01 -3.37
CA GLN A 77 27.81 -18.09 -3.63
C GLN A 77 28.33 -16.88 -4.42
N ALA A 78 27.53 -16.37 -5.37
CA ALA A 78 27.88 -15.20 -6.15
C ALA A 78 27.91 -13.93 -5.29
N MET A 79 26.89 -13.71 -4.47
CA MET A 79 26.84 -12.58 -3.53
C MET A 79 28.03 -12.60 -2.55
N GLU A 80 28.34 -13.77 -1.97
CA GLU A 80 29.51 -13.95 -1.09
C GLU A 80 30.82 -13.63 -1.82
N ARG A 81 31.00 -14.17 -3.04
CA ARG A 81 32.18 -13.91 -3.89
C ARG A 81 32.40 -12.42 -4.15
N ASP A 82 31.30 -11.70 -4.41
CA ASP A 82 31.35 -10.30 -4.83
C ASP A 82 31.24 -9.33 -3.64
N GLY A 83 31.25 -9.85 -2.40
CA GLY A 83 31.23 -9.05 -1.18
C GLY A 83 29.88 -8.39 -0.86
N PHE A 84 28.78 -8.91 -1.44
CA PHE A 84 27.43 -8.49 -1.12
C PHE A 84 26.98 -9.17 0.19
N VAL A 85 27.37 -8.57 1.30
CA VAL A 85 27.02 -8.99 2.65
C VAL A 85 26.61 -7.78 3.48
N LEU A 86 25.72 -7.96 4.43
CA LEU A 86 25.33 -6.92 5.38
C LEU A 86 25.95 -7.20 6.74
N THR A 87 26.43 -6.14 7.38
CA THR A 87 26.78 -6.17 8.80
C THR A 87 25.52 -6.19 9.66
N ASP A 88 25.64 -6.60 10.93
CA ASP A 88 24.51 -6.58 11.86
C ASP A 88 23.93 -5.16 12.05
N ASP A 89 24.79 -4.13 12.04
CA ASP A 89 24.35 -2.74 12.10
C ASP A 89 23.47 -2.37 10.88
N GLN A 90 23.88 -2.76 9.67
CA GLN A 90 23.10 -2.53 8.46
C GLN A 90 21.76 -3.27 8.45
N LYS A 91 21.73 -4.50 8.97
CA LYS A 91 20.47 -5.26 9.15
C LYS A 91 19.54 -4.57 10.14
N ASN A 92 20.08 -4.04 11.23
CA ASN A 92 19.31 -3.29 12.22
C ASN A 92 18.78 -1.96 11.63
N GLU A 93 19.55 -1.27 10.80
CA GLU A 93 19.11 -0.08 10.08
C GLU A 93 17.96 -0.38 9.12
N LEU A 94 18.02 -1.50 8.38
CA LEU A 94 16.93 -1.95 7.51
C LEU A 94 15.64 -2.23 8.31
N LEU A 95 15.78 -2.91 9.45
CA LEU A 95 14.65 -3.19 10.32
C LEU A 95 14.04 -1.90 10.89
N ALA A 96 14.88 -0.94 11.30
CA ALA A 96 14.43 0.36 11.79
C ALA A 96 13.72 1.18 10.69
N ALA A 97 14.24 1.17 9.47
CA ALA A 97 13.59 1.82 8.32
C ALA A 97 12.22 1.21 8.01
N GLN A 98 12.10 -0.13 8.10
CA GLN A 98 10.83 -0.81 7.93
C GLN A 98 9.81 -0.44 9.02
N LYS A 99 10.26 -0.37 10.28
CA LYS A 99 9.43 0.09 11.40
C LYS A 99 8.92 1.51 11.16
N ALA A 100 9.81 2.45 10.78
CA ALA A 100 9.43 3.83 10.50
C ALA A 100 8.43 3.94 9.34
N SER A 101 8.57 3.11 8.29
CA SER A 101 7.59 3.05 7.19
C SER A 101 6.20 2.61 7.65
N ILE A 102 6.15 1.60 8.53
CA ILE A 102 4.88 1.12 9.11
C ILE A 102 4.27 2.20 10.01
N GLU A 103 5.06 2.85 10.87
CA GLU A 103 4.61 3.96 11.73
C GLU A 103 3.98 5.10 10.92
N GLN A 104 4.59 5.45 9.79
CA GLN A 104 4.04 6.44 8.87
C GLN A 104 2.70 6.00 8.26
N GLN A 105 2.56 4.71 7.92
CA GLN A 105 1.32 4.18 7.34
C GLN A 105 0.18 4.11 8.34
N VAL A 106 0.47 3.76 9.59
CA VAL A 106 -0.55 3.67 10.66
C VAL A 106 -0.79 5.00 11.37
N GLY A 107 0.05 6.02 11.10
CA GLY A 107 -0.08 7.36 11.67
C GLY A 107 0.27 7.47 13.15
N GLN A 108 1.00 6.50 13.71
CA GLN A 108 1.42 6.50 15.11
C GLN A 108 2.76 5.80 15.30
N SER A 109 3.52 6.22 16.33
CA SER A 109 4.75 5.55 16.73
C SER A 109 4.47 4.23 17.43
N LEU A 110 5.32 3.23 17.21
CA LEU A 110 5.24 1.89 17.81
C LEU A 110 6.42 1.67 18.76
N THR A 111 6.17 1.07 19.94
CA THR A 111 7.27 0.51 20.73
C THR A 111 7.87 -0.72 20.03
N ASP A 112 9.03 -1.18 20.47
CA ASP A 112 9.65 -2.37 19.86
C ASP A 112 8.80 -3.62 20.10
N GLU A 113 8.15 -3.72 21.27
CA GLU A 113 7.24 -4.80 21.59
C GLU A 113 5.97 -4.78 20.70
N GLN A 114 5.43 -3.59 20.45
CA GLN A 114 4.27 -3.44 19.55
C GLN A 114 4.62 -3.80 18.11
N PHE A 115 5.81 -3.38 17.66
CA PHE A 115 6.30 -3.72 16.33
C PHE A 115 6.54 -5.23 16.19
N ALA A 116 7.21 -5.87 17.18
CA ALA A 116 7.43 -7.31 17.20
C ALA A 116 6.09 -8.09 17.19
N ALA A 117 5.11 -7.65 17.99
CA ALA A 117 3.78 -8.25 18.00
C ALA A 117 3.06 -8.12 16.66
N LEU A 118 3.19 -6.96 16.00
CA LEU A 118 2.62 -6.72 14.66
C LEU A 118 3.24 -7.66 13.62
N ILE A 119 4.57 -7.85 13.66
CA ILE A 119 5.27 -8.77 12.76
C ILE A 119 4.81 -10.22 13.02
N ALA A 120 4.78 -10.64 14.27
CA ALA A 120 4.33 -11.99 14.64
C ALA A 120 2.87 -12.26 14.21
N GLN A 121 2.00 -11.26 14.32
CA GLN A 121 0.59 -11.38 13.93
C GLN A 121 0.40 -11.46 12.41
N ASN A 122 1.17 -10.68 11.63
CA ASN A 122 0.94 -10.58 10.18
C ASN A 122 1.75 -11.57 9.35
N TYR A 123 2.90 -12.03 9.88
CA TYR A 123 3.84 -12.90 9.15
C TYR A 123 4.06 -14.25 9.83
N GLU A 124 3.52 -14.46 11.04
CA GLU A 124 3.65 -15.70 11.83
C GLU A 124 5.12 -16.07 12.14
N VAL A 125 6.01 -15.06 12.23
CA VAL A 125 7.44 -15.21 12.51
C VAL A 125 7.90 -14.28 13.62
N ASP A 126 9.02 -14.57 14.25
CA ASP A 126 9.64 -13.65 15.20
C ASP A 126 10.43 -12.51 14.50
N LEU A 127 10.79 -11.51 15.28
CA LEU A 127 11.42 -10.29 14.75
C LEU A 127 12.84 -10.57 14.21
N GLU A 128 13.57 -11.53 14.76
CA GLU A 128 14.91 -11.88 14.30
C GLU A 128 14.85 -12.58 12.93
N TYR A 129 13.95 -13.53 12.78
CA TYR A 129 13.69 -14.13 11.48
C TYR A 129 13.24 -13.10 10.44
N TYR A 130 12.35 -12.18 10.83
CA TYR A 130 11.90 -11.11 9.94
C TYR A 130 13.05 -10.19 9.52
N LYS A 131 13.96 -9.85 10.42
CA LYS A 131 15.17 -9.07 10.13
C LYS A 131 16.07 -9.75 9.10
N GLU A 132 16.32 -11.04 9.27
CA GLU A 132 17.11 -11.83 8.31
C GLU A 132 16.40 -11.90 6.94
N TYR A 133 15.08 -12.11 6.94
CA TYR A 133 14.27 -12.10 5.73
C TYR A 133 14.38 -10.78 4.97
N LEU A 134 14.20 -9.64 5.64
CA LEU A 134 14.35 -8.30 5.04
C LEU A 134 15.77 -8.11 4.48
N SER A 135 16.77 -8.55 5.23
CA SER A 135 18.17 -8.44 4.85
C SER A 135 18.48 -9.22 3.57
N GLN A 136 17.97 -10.43 3.46
CA GLN A 136 18.10 -11.25 2.25
C GLN A 136 17.37 -10.63 1.06
N GLN A 137 16.16 -10.15 1.24
CA GLN A 137 15.39 -9.45 0.19
C GLN A 137 16.19 -8.24 -0.34
N TYR A 138 16.72 -7.43 0.57
CA TYR A 138 17.52 -6.25 0.22
C TYR A 138 18.79 -6.64 -0.55
N LEU A 139 19.54 -7.65 -0.08
CA LEU A 139 20.76 -8.11 -0.73
C LEU A 139 20.50 -8.61 -2.14
N VAL A 140 19.51 -9.48 -2.31
CA VAL A 140 19.17 -10.05 -3.61
C VAL A 140 18.72 -8.95 -4.57
N GLN A 141 17.83 -8.05 -4.13
CA GLN A 141 17.36 -6.96 -4.97
C GLN A 141 18.52 -6.08 -5.46
N ASN A 142 19.39 -5.66 -4.55
CA ASN A 142 20.52 -4.81 -4.90
C ASN A 142 21.57 -5.54 -5.77
N TYR A 143 21.79 -6.84 -5.52
CA TYR A 143 22.68 -7.63 -6.33
C TYR A 143 22.19 -7.77 -7.78
N VAL A 144 20.89 -8.02 -7.96
CA VAL A 144 20.27 -8.06 -9.30
C VAL A 144 20.38 -6.71 -10.01
N MET A 145 19.99 -5.62 -9.34
CA MET A 145 20.02 -4.27 -9.90
C MET A 145 21.44 -3.85 -10.27
N ASN A 146 22.45 -4.22 -9.45
CA ASN A 146 23.85 -3.88 -9.71
C ASN A 146 24.43 -4.67 -10.90
N ASN A 147 24.15 -5.97 -10.96
CA ASN A 147 24.69 -6.85 -12.03
C ASN A 147 23.95 -6.73 -13.36
N LYS A 148 22.76 -6.16 -13.40
CA LYS A 148 21.89 -5.97 -14.57
C LYS A 148 21.42 -4.53 -14.72
N SER A 149 22.26 -3.57 -14.28
CA SER A 149 21.90 -2.15 -14.22
C SER A 149 21.42 -1.57 -15.56
N GLU A 150 21.95 -2.08 -16.68
CA GLU A 150 21.55 -1.67 -18.03
C GLU A 150 20.09 -2.03 -18.36
N MET A 151 19.49 -2.96 -17.65
CA MET A 151 18.07 -3.33 -17.81
C MET A 151 17.14 -2.34 -17.12
N PHE A 152 17.63 -1.58 -16.14
CA PHE A 152 16.87 -0.63 -15.34
C PHE A 152 16.98 0.84 -15.85
N ALA A 153 17.44 1.03 -17.07
CA ALA A 153 17.48 2.36 -17.66
C ALA A 153 16.08 2.97 -17.78
N ASP A 154 15.96 4.29 -17.58
CA ASP A 154 14.69 5.00 -17.52
C ASP A 154 13.81 4.75 -18.75
N ASP A 155 14.40 4.67 -19.95
CA ASP A 155 13.72 4.40 -21.21
C ASP A 155 13.09 3.00 -21.31
N LYS A 156 13.44 2.09 -20.40
CA LYS A 156 12.88 0.73 -20.31
C LYS A 156 11.80 0.59 -19.24
N ILE A 157 11.77 1.50 -18.30
CA ILE A 157 10.83 1.51 -17.19
C ILE A 157 9.70 2.52 -17.43
N ALA A 158 10.05 3.72 -17.91
CA ALA A 158 9.06 4.75 -18.15
C ALA A 158 8.06 4.32 -19.25
N PRO A 159 6.75 4.38 -18.98
CA PRO A 159 5.76 4.06 -20.00
C PRO A 159 5.74 5.15 -21.08
N THR A 160 5.49 4.76 -22.31
CA THR A 160 5.25 5.69 -23.41
C THR A 160 3.88 6.36 -23.29
N THR A 161 3.72 7.52 -23.90
CA THR A 161 2.42 8.22 -24.00
C THR A 161 1.34 7.31 -24.60
N ALA A 162 1.69 6.48 -25.59
CA ALA A 162 0.74 5.57 -26.23
C ALA A 162 0.26 4.47 -25.27
N GLU A 163 1.12 3.97 -24.39
CA GLU A 163 0.75 2.98 -23.37
C GLU A 163 -0.17 3.58 -22.33
N VAL A 164 0.11 4.80 -21.85
CA VAL A 164 -0.75 5.54 -20.94
C VAL A 164 -2.14 5.76 -21.52
N GLU A 165 -2.23 6.24 -22.78
CA GLU A 165 -3.51 6.42 -23.47
C GLU A 165 -4.25 5.11 -23.72
N SER A 166 -3.53 4.04 -24.06
CA SER A 166 -4.11 2.70 -24.24
C SER A 166 -4.68 2.15 -22.94
N PHE A 167 -3.93 2.30 -21.84
CA PHE A 167 -4.40 1.89 -20.51
C PHE A 167 -5.67 2.65 -20.10
N TYR A 168 -5.65 3.98 -20.25
CA TYR A 168 -6.81 4.81 -19.96
C TYR A 168 -8.03 4.37 -20.77
N LYS A 169 -7.91 4.20 -22.09
CA LYS A 169 -9.01 3.76 -22.96
C LYS A 169 -9.62 2.42 -22.52
N LYS A 170 -8.77 1.46 -22.14
CA LYS A 170 -9.21 0.13 -21.68
C LYS A 170 -9.89 0.16 -20.31
N ASN A 171 -9.51 1.10 -19.47
CA ASN A 171 -9.94 1.17 -18.08
C ASN A 171 -10.76 2.45 -17.78
N LYS A 172 -11.32 3.10 -18.79
CA LYS A 172 -12.04 4.39 -18.64
C LYS A 172 -13.11 4.35 -17.55
N SER A 173 -13.81 3.24 -17.41
CA SER A 173 -14.84 3.04 -16.39
C SER A 173 -14.32 3.07 -14.94
N SER A 174 -13.02 2.89 -14.74
CA SER A 174 -12.40 2.98 -13.41
C SER A 174 -12.02 4.42 -13.02
N PHE A 175 -12.06 5.35 -13.99
CA PHE A 175 -11.72 6.76 -13.78
C PHE A 175 -13.01 7.60 -13.73
N ILE A 176 -13.75 7.43 -12.63
CA ILE A 176 -14.97 8.20 -12.35
C ILE A 176 -14.74 8.99 -11.08
N ALA A 177 -14.90 10.32 -11.15
CA ALA A 177 -15.05 11.14 -9.97
C ALA A 177 -16.44 10.89 -9.39
N PRO A 178 -16.56 10.45 -8.12
CA PRO A 178 -17.85 10.37 -7.47
C PRO A 178 -18.42 11.77 -7.25
N GLU A 179 -19.72 11.85 -7.03
CA GLU A 179 -20.36 13.06 -6.54
C GLU A 179 -19.68 13.56 -5.27
N ASN A 180 -19.42 14.87 -5.22
CA ASN A 180 -18.75 15.48 -4.08
C ASN A 180 -19.18 16.94 -3.90
N VAL A 181 -19.15 17.38 -2.65
CA VAL A 181 -19.50 18.73 -2.24
C VAL A 181 -18.38 19.35 -1.42
N LYS A 182 -18.16 20.67 -1.57
CA LYS A 182 -17.35 21.46 -0.66
C LYS A 182 -18.25 22.23 0.25
N LEU A 183 -18.11 22.05 1.56
CA LEU A 183 -19.05 22.59 2.53
C LEU A 183 -18.39 23.24 3.75
N ALA A 184 -19.12 24.19 4.29
CA ALA A 184 -18.90 24.77 5.60
C ALA A 184 -20.11 24.49 6.48
N HIS A 185 -19.91 24.44 7.81
CA HIS A 185 -20.99 24.20 8.74
C HIS A 185 -21.00 25.12 9.96
N ILE A 186 -22.17 25.25 10.56
CA ILE A 186 -22.38 25.69 11.94
C ILE A 186 -22.79 24.42 12.70
N TYR A 187 -22.03 24.07 13.72
CA TYR A 187 -22.24 22.86 14.51
C TYR A 187 -22.75 23.21 15.91
N ILE A 188 -23.84 22.56 16.34
CA ILE A 188 -24.42 22.66 17.68
C ILE A 188 -24.50 21.27 18.27
N LYS A 189 -23.73 21.03 19.35
CA LYS A 189 -23.71 19.72 20.04
C LYS A 189 -25.06 19.41 20.67
N PHE A 190 -25.40 18.14 20.77
CA PHE A 190 -26.63 17.73 21.45
C PHE A 190 -26.70 18.20 22.91
N GLY A 191 -25.59 18.16 23.64
CA GLY A 191 -25.59 18.42 25.08
C GLY A 191 -26.48 17.46 25.87
N GLU A 192 -26.88 17.86 27.08
CA GLU A 192 -27.80 17.08 27.93
C GLU A 192 -29.26 17.25 27.50
N ASP A 193 -29.61 18.39 26.89
CA ASP A 193 -30.94 18.74 26.41
C ASP A 193 -30.93 18.90 24.87
N LYS A 194 -31.33 17.86 24.17
CA LYS A 194 -31.41 17.87 22.70
C LYS A 194 -32.44 18.86 22.16
N ASP A 195 -33.55 19.09 22.88
CA ASP A 195 -34.58 20.02 22.44
C ASP A 195 -34.08 21.45 22.52
N ALA A 196 -33.32 21.80 23.55
CA ALA A 196 -32.68 23.11 23.67
C ALA A 196 -31.63 23.31 22.54
N ALA A 197 -30.86 22.30 22.20
CA ALA A 197 -29.92 22.34 21.08
C ALA A 197 -30.62 22.50 19.74
N LEU A 198 -31.72 21.76 19.50
CA LEU A 198 -32.55 21.90 18.30
C LEU A 198 -33.16 23.30 18.15
N ASN A 199 -33.71 23.84 19.24
CA ASN A 199 -34.26 25.18 19.27
C ASN A 199 -33.20 26.24 18.91
N LYS A 200 -31.99 26.12 19.53
CA LYS A 200 -30.84 26.99 19.23
C LYS A 200 -30.46 26.91 17.74
N ALA A 201 -30.29 25.71 17.19
CA ALA A 201 -29.96 25.51 15.77
C ALA A 201 -31.06 26.09 14.86
N THR A 202 -32.35 25.88 15.21
CA THR A 202 -33.48 26.37 14.46
C THR A 202 -33.53 27.90 14.45
N ASP A 203 -33.30 28.55 15.58
CA ASP A 203 -33.24 30.01 15.67
C ASP A 203 -32.11 30.58 14.81
N ILE A 204 -30.95 29.97 14.82
CA ILE A 204 -29.81 30.38 13.97
C ILE A 204 -30.14 30.24 12.51
N ALA A 205 -30.69 29.09 12.07
CA ALA A 205 -31.10 28.86 10.70
C ALA A 205 -32.12 29.89 10.24
N ASN A 206 -33.11 30.22 11.09
CA ASN A 206 -34.13 31.26 10.81
C ASN A 206 -33.52 32.66 10.70
N GLN A 207 -32.56 32.99 11.54
CA GLN A 207 -31.86 34.29 11.45
C GLN A 207 -31.09 34.44 10.14
N ILE A 208 -30.42 33.37 9.69
CA ILE A 208 -29.71 33.33 8.41
C ILE A 208 -30.73 33.46 7.26
N LYS A 209 -31.74 32.62 7.25
CA LYS A 209 -32.81 32.62 6.20
C LYS A 209 -33.49 33.98 6.05
N ASN A 210 -33.69 34.68 7.14
CA ASN A 210 -34.33 36.01 7.14
C ASN A 210 -33.34 37.17 6.91
N GLY A 211 -32.04 36.89 6.65
CA GLY A 211 -31.01 37.90 6.41
C GLY A 211 -30.62 38.73 7.62
N LYS A 212 -31.00 38.29 8.84
CA LYS A 212 -30.62 38.98 10.09
C LYS A 212 -29.18 38.83 10.43
N ILE A 213 -28.54 37.73 10.03
CA ILE A 213 -27.15 37.44 10.19
C ILE A 213 -26.61 36.68 8.98
N THR A 214 -25.37 36.90 8.60
CA THR A 214 -24.73 36.10 7.54
C THR A 214 -24.28 34.73 8.06
N PHE A 215 -24.10 33.74 7.18
CA PHE A 215 -23.63 32.41 7.56
C PHE A 215 -22.28 32.50 8.29
N GLU A 216 -21.32 33.26 7.74
CA GLU A 216 -19.97 33.44 8.29
C GLU A 216 -19.98 34.08 9.68
N LYS A 217 -20.88 35.08 9.88
CA LYS A 217 -21.06 35.70 11.21
C LYS A 217 -21.71 34.72 12.18
N ALA A 218 -22.64 33.91 11.73
CA ALA A 218 -23.26 32.87 12.55
C ALA A 218 -22.26 31.78 12.95
N VAL A 219 -21.36 31.33 12.05
CA VAL A 219 -20.24 30.44 12.37
C VAL A 219 -19.43 31.00 13.53
N SER A 220 -18.91 32.24 13.40
CA SER A 220 -18.05 32.87 14.41
C SER A 220 -18.75 33.15 15.75
N THR A 221 -20.09 33.18 15.76
CA THR A 221 -20.87 33.54 16.96
C THR A 221 -21.43 32.32 17.67
N TYR A 222 -21.80 31.27 16.93
CA TYR A 222 -22.62 30.20 17.47
C TYR A 222 -22.06 28.79 17.26
N SER A 223 -21.13 28.59 16.30
CA SER A 223 -20.59 27.25 16.03
C SER A 223 -19.79 26.74 17.25
N GLU A 224 -20.01 25.47 17.57
CA GLU A 224 -19.31 24.75 18.63
C GLU A 224 -18.21 23.84 18.09
N ASP A 225 -17.99 23.87 16.77
CA ASP A 225 -16.84 23.26 16.13
C ASP A 225 -15.65 24.24 16.11
N THR A 226 -14.85 24.19 17.16
CA THR A 226 -13.72 25.11 17.36
C THR A 226 -12.67 25.03 16.27
N ASP A 227 -12.57 23.89 15.59
CA ASP A 227 -11.52 23.64 14.60
C ASP A 227 -11.81 24.35 13.27
N SER A 228 -13.09 24.51 12.90
CA SER A 228 -13.48 25.14 11.64
C SER A 228 -13.88 26.62 11.78
N ILE A 229 -14.09 27.16 12.99
CA ILE A 229 -14.52 28.55 13.18
C ILE A 229 -13.59 29.55 12.48
N SER A 230 -12.29 29.39 12.61
CA SER A 230 -11.28 30.30 12.05
C SER A 230 -11.26 30.28 10.51
N SER A 231 -11.71 29.21 9.89
CA SER A 231 -11.87 29.04 8.44
C SER A 231 -13.28 29.32 7.94
N GLY A 232 -14.13 29.95 8.77
CA GLY A 232 -15.52 30.26 8.41
C GLY A 232 -16.42 29.03 8.37
N GLY A 233 -16.10 28.00 9.14
CA GLY A 233 -16.81 26.75 9.23
C GLY A 233 -16.45 25.75 8.13
N ASP A 234 -15.42 26.03 7.31
CA ASP A 234 -14.99 25.15 6.21
C ASP A 234 -14.51 23.81 6.78
N ILE A 235 -15.21 22.73 6.43
CA ILE A 235 -14.88 21.35 6.76
C ILE A 235 -14.41 20.54 5.54
N GLY A 236 -14.16 21.23 4.43
CA GLY A 236 -13.53 20.67 3.25
C GLY A 236 -14.48 19.96 2.30
N TRP A 237 -13.95 18.97 1.61
CA TRP A 237 -14.66 18.18 0.62
C TRP A 237 -15.24 16.91 1.22
N LEU A 238 -16.49 16.62 0.87
CA LEU A 238 -17.18 15.39 1.20
C LEU A 238 -17.53 14.65 -0.08
N SER A 239 -17.18 13.39 -0.18
CA SER A 239 -17.57 12.51 -1.29
C SER A 239 -18.75 11.65 -0.89
N ILE A 240 -19.69 11.42 -1.80
CA ILE A 240 -20.83 10.51 -1.58
C ILE A 240 -20.38 9.07 -1.29
N SER A 241 -19.13 8.71 -1.70
CA SER A 241 -18.52 7.41 -1.44
C SER A 241 -17.70 7.34 -0.15
N ASP A 242 -17.64 8.41 0.66
CA ASP A 242 -16.91 8.43 1.92
C ASP A 242 -17.70 7.73 3.04
N THR A 243 -17.58 6.41 3.08
CA THR A 243 -18.24 5.57 4.09
C THR A 243 -17.76 5.82 5.52
N ASN A 244 -16.55 6.33 5.71
CA ASN A 244 -16.02 6.64 7.05
C ASN A 244 -16.75 7.86 7.63
N THR A 245 -16.80 8.95 6.87
CA THR A 245 -17.53 10.14 7.31
C THR A 245 -19.03 9.84 7.42
N MET A 246 -19.60 9.05 6.51
CA MET A 246 -20.99 8.60 6.60
C MET A 246 -21.27 7.83 7.91
N SER A 247 -20.38 6.92 8.31
CA SER A 247 -20.52 6.19 9.57
C SER A 247 -20.43 7.08 10.80
N TYR A 248 -19.66 8.17 10.73
CA TYR A 248 -19.49 9.13 11.82
C TYR A 248 -20.61 10.17 11.89
N MET A 249 -21.04 10.72 10.74
CA MET A 249 -22.06 11.77 10.66
C MET A 249 -23.48 11.21 10.60
N GLY A 250 -23.67 10.00 10.08
CA GLY A 250 -24.96 9.35 9.83
C GLY A 250 -25.53 9.59 8.43
N GLU A 251 -26.32 8.64 7.95
CA GLU A 251 -26.93 8.67 6.62
C GLU A 251 -27.78 9.92 6.39
N ASN A 252 -28.59 10.32 7.40
CA ASN A 252 -29.46 11.52 7.28
C ASN A 252 -28.67 12.78 6.97
N PHE A 253 -27.46 12.94 7.55
CA PHE A 253 -26.61 14.10 7.25
C PHE A 253 -26.15 14.06 5.79
N PHE A 254 -25.69 12.90 5.32
CA PHE A 254 -25.27 12.72 3.93
C PHE A 254 -26.38 13.01 2.95
N ASP A 255 -27.54 12.37 3.09
CA ASP A 255 -28.68 12.55 2.19
C ASP A 255 -29.05 14.02 2.06
N LYS A 256 -29.15 14.72 3.21
CA LYS A 256 -29.53 16.13 3.21
C LYS A 256 -28.48 17.07 2.64
N VAL A 257 -27.21 16.75 2.79
CA VAL A 257 -26.12 17.57 2.26
C VAL A 257 -26.00 17.40 0.74
N PHE A 258 -26.17 16.20 0.22
CA PHE A 258 -26.13 15.94 -1.23
C PHE A 258 -27.42 16.33 -1.97
N GLU A 259 -28.52 16.69 -1.26
CA GLU A 259 -29.70 17.31 -1.85
C GLU A 259 -29.51 18.83 -2.14
N LEU A 260 -28.41 19.46 -1.61
CA LEU A 260 -28.22 20.90 -1.73
C LEU A 260 -27.44 21.27 -3.00
N ASP A 261 -27.84 22.33 -3.66
CA ASP A 261 -27.09 22.91 -4.77
C ASP A 261 -25.93 23.81 -4.29
N ALA A 262 -24.99 24.07 -5.21
CA ALA A 262 -23.90 25.02 -4.93
C ALA A 262 -24.45 26.43 -4.67
N GLY A 263 -24.14 27.01 -3.55
CA GLY A 263 -24.66 28.31 -3.06
C GLY A 263 -25.72 28.17 -1.98
N ASP A 264 -26.30 27.00 -1.79
CA ASP A 264 -27.36 26.78 -0.82
C ASP A 264 -26.86 26.81 0.63
N VAL A 265 -27.75 27.27 1.51
CA VAL A 265 -27.61 27.11 2.97
C VAL A 265 -28.81 26.29 3.45
N SER A 266 -28.53 25.21 4.13
CA SER A 266 -29.56 24.27 4.61
C SER A 266 -30.39 24.85 5.76
N GLY A 267 -31.52 24.20 6.05
CA GLY A 267 -32.11 24.24 7.38
C GLY A 267 -31.26 23.48 8.39
N VAL A 268 -31.88 23.09 9.51
CA VAL A 268 -31.20 22.24 10.52
C VAL A 268 -31.14 20.81 10.02
N ILE A 269 -29.94 20.24 10.00
CA ILE A 269 -29.67 18.82 9.68
C ILE A 269 -29.17 18.13 10.93
N GLU A 270 -29.79 17.01 11.30
CA GLU A 270 -29.35 16.20 12.42
C GLU A 270 -28.30 15.18 11.95
N SER A 271 -27.21 15.08 12.70
CA SER A 271 -26.17 14.06 12.58
C SER A 271 -26.16 13.13 13.80
N LEU A 272 -25.23 12.16 13.86
CA LEU A 272 -25.06 11.34 15.06
C LEU A 272 -24.46 12.12 16.25
N ALA A 273 -23.83 13.27 16.02
CA ALA A 273 -23.12 14.05 17.04
C ALA A 273 -23.83 15.36 17.46
N GLY A 274 -24.74 15.87 16.62
CA GLY A 274 -25.38 17.17 16.86
C GLY A 274 -26.22 17.66 15.70
N TYR A 275 -26.54 18.95 15.75
CA TYR A 275 -27.27 19.65 14.68
C TYR A 275 -26.32 20.51 13.86
N HIS A 276 -26.55 20.54 12.55
CA HIS A 276 -25.74 21.30 11.61
C HIS A 276 -26.62 22.24 10.76
N ILE A 277 -26.07 23.41 10.43
CA ILE A 277 -26.55 24.24 9.33
C ILE A 277 -25.38 24.29 8.35
N VAL A 278 -25.61 23.80 7.13
CA VAL A 278 -24.56 23.59 6.13
C VAL A 278 -24.69 24.59 5.00
N LYS A 279 -23.54 25.13 4.55
CA LYS A 279 -23.43 25.92 3.32
C LYS A 279 -22.60 25.14 2.31
N VAL A 280 -23.16 24.82 1.16
CA VAL A 280 -22.47 24.20 0.05
C VAL A 280 -21.87 25.26 -0.85
N SER A 281 -20.55 25.25 -1.03
CA SER A 281 -19.86 26.19 -1.91
C SER A 281 -19.62 25.63 -3.32
N VAL A 282 -19.47 24.32 -3.44
CA VAL A 282 -19.31 23.58 -4.70
C VAL A 282 -20.08 22.27 -4.60
N HIS A 283 -20.76 21.88 -5.66
CA HIS A 283 -21.40 20.58 -5.81
C HIS A 283 -21.05 20.02 -7.19
N ASN A 284 -20.20 19.01 -7.22
CA ASN A 284 -19.77 18.34 -8.44
C ASN A 284 -20.56 17.04 -8.62
N GLN A 285 -21.24 16.92 -9.74
CA GLN A 285 -21.90 15.69 -10.15
C GLN A 285 -20.86 14.63 -10.59
N PRO A 286 -21.19 13.34 -10.52
CA PRO A 286 -20.31 12.27 -10.99
C PRO A 286 -19.94 12.50 -12.46
N LYS A 287 -18.64 12.36 -12.78
CA LYS A 287 -18.17 12.47 -14.17
C LYS A 287 -17.04 11.48 -14.44
N PHE A 288 -16.90 11.07 -15.71
CA PHE A 288 -15.68 10.43 -16.16
C PHE A 288 -14.53 11.45 -16.13
N LEU A 289 -13.41 11.05 -15.53
CA LEU A 289 -12.20 11.86 -15.53
C LEU A 289 -11.43 11.63 -16.82
N GLU A 290 -11.06 12.71 -17.49
CA GLU A 290 -10.12 12.65 -18.62
C GLU A 290 -8.67 12.61 -18.11
N LEU A 291 -7.72 12.31 -19.01
CA LEU A 291 -6.30 12.10 -18.64
C LEU A 291 -5.69 13.26 -17.85
N ASP A 292 -6.06 14.49 -18.17
CA ASP A 292 -5.50 15.69 -17.57
C ASP A 292 -6.35 16.24 -16.42
N ASP A 293 -7.47 15.56 -16.08
CA ASP A 293 -8.24 15.83 -14.87
C ASP A 293 -7.49 15.35 -13.64
N LYS A 294 -7.66 16.07 -12.52
CA LYS A 294 -7.17 15.65 -11.21
C LYS A 294 -7.97 14.43 -10.72
N THR A 295 -7.30 13.52 -10.01
CA THR A 295 -7.93 12.30 -9.47
C THR A 295 -8.95 12.58 -8.38
N SER A 296 -8.78 13.70 -7.65
CA SER A 296 -9.78 14.23 -6.70
C SER A 296 -9.64 15.76 -6.56
N PRO A 297 -10.63 16.46 -5.98
CA PRO A 297 -10.53 17.91 -5.77
C PRO A 297 -9.39 18.35 -4.86
N THR A 298 -8.92 17.48 -3.98
CA THR A 298 -7.86 17.76 -3.01
C THR A 298 -6.47 17.37 -3.49
N GLU A 299 -6.39 16.57 -4.56
CA GLU A 299 -5.12 16.07 -5.11
C GLU A 299 -4.56 16.99 -6.19
N THR A 300 -3.24 16.93 -6.35
CA THR A 300 -2.55 17.58 -7.48
C THR A 300 -2.29 16.61 -8.64
N THR A 301 -2.32 15.31 -8.35
CA THR A 301 -2.07 14.21 -9.29
C THR A 301 -3.17 14.13 -10.34
N THR A 302 -2.81 14.13 -11.61
CA THR A 302 -3.75 13.87 -12.71
C THR A 302 -3.97 12.38 -12.94
N VAL A 303 -5.01 12.01 -13.68
CA VAL A 303 -5.22 10.62 -14.13
C VAL A 303 -4.01 10.14 -14.94
N ARG A 304 -3.43 11.01 -15.76
CA ARG A 304 -2.22 10.72 -16.53
C ARG A 304 -1.03 10.38 -15.63
N ASP A 305 -0.78 11.21 -14.59
CA ASP A 305 0.32 10.98 -13.66
C ASP A 305 0.13 9.68 -12.88
N TYR A 306 -1.11 9.42 -12.44
CA TYR A 306 -1.46 8.17 -11.78
C TYR A 306 -1.16 6.95 -12.66
N ILE A 307 -1.65 6.95 -13.92
CA ILE A 307 -1.42 5.84 -14.86
C ILE A 307 0.06 5.71 -15.18
N THR A 308 0.77 6.82 -15.38
CA THR A 308 2.21 6.82 -15.66
C THR A 308 2.97 6.15 -14.52
N SER A 309 2.70 6.54 -13.28
CA SER A 309 3.33 5.94 -12.10
C SER A 309 2.98 4.45 -11.94
N TYR A 310 1.72 4.10 -12.18
CA TYR A 310 1.26 2.72 -12.11
C TYR A 310 1.99 1.83 -13.15
N LEU A 311 2.02 2.25 -14.41
CA LEU A 311 2.67 1.49 -15.48
C LEU A 311 4.19 1.44 -15.29
N ALA A 312 4.81 2.52 -14.82
CA ALA A 312 6.24 2.52 -14.51
C ALA A 312 6.58 1.49 -13.43
N GLN A 313 5.73 1.36 -12.40
CA GLN A 313 5.91 0.34 -11.36
C GLN A 313 5.75 -1.08 -11.92
N GLU A 314 4.75 -1.33 -12.77
CA GLU A 314 4.53 -2.62 -13.44
C GLU A 314 5.72 -2.98 -14.36
N ASN A 315 6.21 -2.00 -15.13
CA ASN A 315 7.37 -2.18 -15.99
C ASN A 315 8.62 -2.49 -15.15
N ALA A 316 8.86 -1.75 -14.07
CA ALA A 316 9.99 -1.99 -13.16
C ALA A 316 9.96 -3.40 -12.57
N ASN A 317 8.77 -3.88 -12.15
CA ASN A 317 8.60 -5.25 -11.66
C ASN A 317 8.91 -6.29 -12.75
N THR A 318 8.43 -6.06 -13.97
CA THR A 318 8.69 -6.94 -15.12
C THR A 318 10.18 -6.97 -15.46
N VAL A 319 10.82 -5.81 -15.52
CA VAL A 319 12.26 -5.68 -15.77
C VAL A 319 13.06 -6.38 -14.68
N TYR A 320 12.67 -6.20 -13.41
CA TYR A 320 13.34 -6.89 -12.30
C TYR A 320 13.27 -8.41 -12.42
N GLN A 321 12.11 -8.96 -12.76
CA GLN A 321 11.96 -10.41 -12.95
C GLN A 321 12.82 -10.91 -14.11
N GLN A 322 12.84 -10.19 -15.23
CA GLN A 322 13.70 -10.54 -16.38
C GLN A 322 15.18 -10.44 -16.01
N ALA A 323 15.58 -9.41 -15.29
CA ALA A 323 16.96 -9.22 -14.82
C ALA A 323 17.38 -10.35 -13.87
N PHE A 324 16.51 -10.72 -12.93
CA PHE A 324 16.74 -11.86 -12.03
C PHE A 324 16.92 -13.16 -12.79
N MET A 325 16.01 -13.49 -13.70
CA MET A 325 16.12 -14.72 -14.51
C MET A 325 17.38 -14.72 -15.38
N SER A 326 17.72 -13.58 -15.98
CA SER A 326 18.96 -13.43 -16.77
C SER A 326 20.20 -13.63 -15.89
N LEU A 327 20.23 -13.06 -14.69
CA LEU A 327 21.32 -13.24 -13.75
C LEU A 327 21.48 -14.72 -13.35
N ILE A 328 20.38 -15.40 -13.00
CA ILE A 328 20.40 -16.82 -12.66
C ILE A 328 20.90 -17.67 -13.83
N ALA A 329 20.48 -17.38 -15.06
CA ALA A 329 20.97 -18.08 -16.25
C ALA A 329 22.49 -17.91 -16.42
N ASP A 330 23.02 -16.69 -16.22
CA ASP A 330 24.46 -16.43 -16.27
C ASP A 330 25.23 -17.17 -15.18
N LEU A 331 24.69 -17.23 -13.96
CA LEU A 331 25.32 -17.98 -12.85
C LEU A 331 25.30 -19.49 -13.11
N LYS A 332 24.20 -20.02 -13.64
CA LYS A 332 24.13 -21.43 -14.06
C LYS A 332 25.14 -21.77 -15.17
N ALA A 333 25.34 -20.86 -16.12
CA ALA A 333 26.33 -21.04 -17.18
C ALA A 333 27.80 -21.01 -16.68
N GLN A 334 28.07 -20.26 -15.61
CA GLN A 334 29.39 -20.17 -14.97
C GLN A 334 29.68 -21.37 -14.05
N ALA A 335 28.65 -21.98 -13.50
CA ALA A 335 28.78 -23.02 -12.49
C ALA A 335 28.97 -24.42 -13.11
N SER A 336 29.61 -25.30 -12.34
CA SER A 336 29.53 -26.74 -12.60
C SER A 336 28.35 -27.33 -11.84
N ILE A 337 27.34 -27.81 -12.56
CA ILE A 337 26.14 -28.41 -11.97
C ILE A 337 26.02 -29.84 -12.49
N LYS A 338 25.94 -30.80 -11.55
CA LYS A 338 25.78 -32.22 -11.88
C LYS A 338 24.58 -32.78 -11.15
N TYR A 339 23.52 -33.10 -11.90
CA TYR A 339 22.39 -33.88 -11.40
C TYR A 339 22.81 -35.33 -11.29
N LEU A 340 22.55 -35.93 -10.15
CA LEU A 340 22.89 -37.31 -9.86
C LEU A 340 21.61 -38.13 -10.02
N THR A 341 21.51 -38.88 -11.09
CA THR A 341 20.42 -39.86 -11.25
C THR A 341 20.70 -41.06 -10.35
N ASN A 342 19.71 -41.46 -9.56
CA ASN A 342 19.73 -42.79 -8.91
C ASN A 342 19.54 -43.89 -9.92
#